data_f9add1533d7a9f4217cf1ffcacbc3696
#
_entry.id   f9add1533d7a9f4217cf1ffcacbc3696
#
_cell.length_a   1.000
_cell.length_b   1.000
_cell.length_c   1.000
_cell.angle_alpha   90.00
_cell.angle_beta   90.00
_cell.angle_gamma   90.00
#
_symmetry.space_group_name_H-M   'P 1'
#
loop_
_entity.id
_entity.type
_entity.pdbx_description
1 polymer ?
#
loop_
_entity_poly.entity_id
_entity_poly.type
_entity_poly.pdbx_seq_one_letter_code
_entity_poly.pdbx_strand_id
1 'polypeptide(L)'
;MTNSLLFDPNTYDPEHIDPETRRLLRALIEWFESRGKKRLIEDDLEAVWPEDFLEFVKREKLFATFPTPAESAGGDPGKRWDAARNAALSEIFGFYGLAYWYAWQVTVLGLGPIWMSGNRAAKDRAARLLDDGGVLAFGLSEREHGADVYSTDTLLPPPPGVVGVCS
;
A
#
# COMPACT_ATOMS: atom_id res chain seq x y z
N MET A 1 -30.78 13.98 0.52
CA MET A 1 -29.46 13.40 0.83
C MET A 1 -29.71 12.17 1.64
N THR A 2 -29.71 11.01 1.01
CA THR A 2 -29.74 9.71 1.72
C THR A 2 -28.36 9.53 2.37
N ASN A 3 -28.28 9.79 3.66
CA ASN A 3 -27.10 9.49 4.47
C ASN A 3 -27.02 7.96 4.59
N SER A 4 -26.56 7.26 3.56
CA SER A 4 -26.22 5.85 3.68
C SER A 4 -24.94 5.77 4.51
N LEU A 5 -25.02 5.14 5.67
CA LEU A 5 -23.84 4.81 6.49
C LEU A 5 -23.01 3.69 5.85
N LEU A 6 -23.52 3.10 4.76
CA LEU A 6 -22.87 2.01 4.06
C LEU A 6 -22.24 2.52 2.77
N PHE A 7 -21.06 2.00 2.45
CA PHE A 7 -20.40 2.23 1.18
C PHE A 7 -21.28 1.77 0.02
N ASP A 8 -21.49 2.65 -0.95
CA ASP A 8 -22.18 2.34 -2.22
C ASP A 8 -21.25 2.71 -3.38
N PRO A 9 -20.73 1.73 -4.12
CA PRO A 9 -19.80 1.98 -5.22
C PRO A 9 -20.35 2.86 -6.34
N ASN A 10 -21.69 2.92 -6.50
CA ASN A 10 -22.32 3.72 -7.56
C ASN A 10 -22.34 5.21 -7.22
N THR A 11 -22.37 5.54 -5.94
CA THR A 11 -22.55 6.93 -5.47
C THR A 11 -21.37 7.43 -4.66
N TYR A 12 -20.35 6.59 -4.44
CA TYR A 12 -19.18 6.96 -3.66
C TYR A 12 -18.40 8.09 -4.33
N ASP A 13 -18.41 9.25 -3.71
CA ASP A 13 -17.63 10.43 -4.12
C ASP A 13 -17.26 11.26 -2.88
N PRO A 14 -16.06 11.08 -2.32
CA PRO A 14 -15.61 11.81 -1.14
C PRO A 14 -15.22 13.25 -1.50
N GLU A 15 -16.18 14.17 -1.50
CA GLU A 15 -16.03 15.57 -1.94
C GLU A 15 -14.92 16.35 -1.19
N HIS A 16 -14.56 15.91 0.02
CA HIS A 16 -13.49 16.52 0.82
C HIS A 16 -12.08 16.14 0.36
N ILE A 17 -11.97 15.22 -0.60
CA ILE A 17 -10.70 14.73 -1.17
C ILE A 17 -10.45 15.41 -2.51
N ASP A 18 -9.18 15.64 -2.84
CA ASP A 18 -8.78 16.30 -4.08
C ASP A 18 -9.22 15.50 -5.34
N PRO A 19 -9.43 16.20 -6.48
CA PRO A 19 -9.99 15.59 -7.68
C PRO A 19 -9.16 14.43 -8.24
N GLU A 20 -7.82 14.50 -8.18
CA GLU A 20 -6.96 13.43 -8.71
C GLU A 20 -7.06 12.17 -7.84
N THR A 21 -7.08 12.34 -6.53
CA THR A 21 -7.31 11.20 -5.63
C THR A 21 -8.68 10.58 -5.87
N ARG A 22 -9.73 11.40 -6.02
CA ARG A 22 -11.08 10.87 -6.35
C ARG A 22 -11.10 10.10 -7.66
N ARG A 23 -10.37 10.57 -8.68
CA ARG A 23 -10.18 9.83 -9.93
C ARG A 23 -9.58 8.44 -9.71
N LEU A 24 -8.51 8.36 -8.91
CA LEU A 24 -7.85 7.08 -8.58
C LEU A 24 -8.78 6.15 -7.78
N LEU A 25 -9.51 6.67 -6.80
CA LEU A 25 -10.49 5.90 -6.04
C LEU A 25 -11.62 5.37 -6.93
N ARG A 26 -12.11 6.20 -7.87
CA ARG A 26 -13.11 5.79 -8.85
C ARG A 26 -12.58 4.69 -9.78
N ALA A 27 -11.37 4.85 -10.30
CA ALA A 27 -10.73 3.82 -11.14
C ALA A 27 -10.58 2.49 -10.40
N LEU A 28 -10.27 2.52 -9.10
CA LEU A 28 -10.21 1.33 -8.27
C LEU A 28 -11.58 0.66 -8.10
N ILE A 29 -12.64 1.43 -7.84
CA ILE A 29 -14.01 0.91 -7.77
C ILE A 29 -14.40 0.26 -9.10
N GLU A 30 -14.17 0.95 -10.21
CA GLU A 30 -14.48 0.44 -11.56
C GLU A 30 -13.72 -0.86 -11.87
N TRP A 31 -12.47 -0.96 -11.43
CA TRP A 31 -11.70 -2.19 -11.56
C TRP A 31 -12.38 -3.35 -10.83
N PHE A 32 -12.77 -3.18 -9.56
CA PHE A 32 -13.47 -4.19 -8.78
C PHE A 32 -14.85 -4.56 -9.37
N GLU A 33 -15.64 -3.55 -9.76
CA GLU A 33 -16.95 -3.78 -10.37
C GLU A 33 -16.83 -4.54 -11.70
N SER A 34 -15.78 -4.28 -12.50
CA SER A 34 -15.54 -5.00 -13.74
C SER A 34 -15.22 -6.49 -13.54
N ARG A 35 -14.61 -6.85 -12.41
CA ARG A 35 -14.36 -8.26 -12.01
C ARG A 35 -15.65 -8.95 -11.59
N GLY A 36 -16.47 -8.22 -10.90
CA GLY A 36 -17.73 -8.71 -10.33
C GLY A 36 -17.53 -9.55 -9.06
N LYS A 37 -18.50 -9.43 -8.18
CA LYS A 37 -18.47 -10.03 -6.85
C LYS A 37 -18.22 -11.55 -6.85
N LYS A 38 -18.79 -12.25 -7.81
CA LYS A 38 -18.62 -13.71 -7.91
C LYS A 38 -17.15 -14.09 -8.10
N ARG A 39 -16.47 -13.42 -9.03
CA ARG A 39 -15.06 -13.70 -9.31
C ARG A 39 -14.16 -13.34 -8.14
N LEU A 40 -14.42 -12.21 -7.47
CA LEU A 40 -13.66 -11.82 -6.27
C LEU A 40 -13.76 -12.86 -5.15
N ILE A 41 -14.94 -13.45 -4.94
CA ILE A 41 -15.15 -14.52 -3.95
C ILE A 41 -14.43 -15.80 -4.36
N GLU A 42 -14.49 -16.18 -5.63
CA GLU A 42 -13.80 -17.37 -6.16
C GLU A 42 -12.28 -17.24 -5.99
N ASP A 43 -11.70 -16.09 -6.34
CA ASP A 43 -10.28 -15.82 -6.22
C ASP A 43 -9.81 -15.86 -4.74
N ASP A 44 -10.64 -15.37 -3.81
CA ASP A 44 -10.34 -15.41 -2.38
C ASP A 44 -10.37 -16.85 -1.83
N LEU A 45 -11.40 -17.62 -2.18
CA LEU A 45 -11.53 -19.02 -1.74
C LEU A 45 -10.42 -19.93 -2.29
N GLU A 46 -9.96 -19.67 -3.51
CA GLU A 46 -8.91 -20.42 -4.17
C GLU A 46 -7.51 -19.88 -3.84
N ALA A 47 -7.41 -18.84 -3.02
CA ALA A 47 -6.16 -18.16 -2.67
C ALA A 47 -5.34 -17.75 -3.91
N VAL A 48 -6.01 -17.25 -4.94
CA VAL A 48 -5.38 -16.82 -6.19
C VAL A 48 -4.50 -15.60 -5.94
N TRP A 49 -3.25 -15.66 -6.43
CA TRP A 49 -2.36 -14.50 -6.38
C TRP A 49 -2.92 -13.36 -7.25
N PRO A 50 -3.09 -12.14 -6.73
CA PRO A 50 -3.78 -11.05 -7.42
C PRO A 50 -2.88 -10.31 -8.43
N GLU A 51 -2.29 -11.02 -9.39
CA GLU A 51 -1.33 -10.47 -10.35
C GLU A 51 -1.91 -9.32 -11.17
N ASP A 52 -3.11 -9.48 -11.68
CA ASP A 52 -3.81 -8.48 -12.47
C ASP A 52 -4.23 -7.24 -11.66
N PHE A 53 -4.49 -7.40 -10.36
CA PHE A 53 -4.65 -6.28 -9.44
C PHE A 53 -3.33 -5.51 -9.29
N LEU A 54 -2.22 -6.20 -9.13
CA LEU A 54 -0.91 -5.56 -9.03
C LEU A 54 -0.52 -4.85 -10.35
N GLU A 55 -0.88 -5.40 -11.49
CA GLU A 55 -0.72 -4.70 -12.78
C GLU A 55 -1.59 -3.44 -12.87
N PHE A 56 -2.83 -3.49 -12.39
CA PHE A 56 -3.69 -2.31 -12.27
C PHE A 56 -3.06 -1.26 -11.35
N VAL A 57 -2.60 -1.66 -10.16
CA VAL A 57 -1.93 -0.78 -9.18
C VAL A 57 -0.71 -0.09 -9.80
N LYS A 58 0.09 -0.83 -10.55
CA LYS A 58 1.26 -0.31 -11.27
C LYS A 58 0.85 0.70 -12.34
N ARG A 59 -0.12 0.37 -13.17
CA ARG A 59 -0.59 1.23 -14.26
C ARG A 59 -1.15 2.56 -13.74
N GLU A 60 -1.97 2.52 -12.73
CA GLU A 60 -2.56 3.71 -12.10
C GLU A 60 -1.61 4.40 -11.10
N LYS A 61 -0.44 3.82 -10.84
CA LYS A 61 0.52 4.28 -9.82
C LYS A 61 -0.06 4.42 -8.41
N LEU A 62 -1.03 3.58 -8.08
CA LEU A 62 -1.79 3.68 -6.86
C LEU A 62 -0.87 3.60 -5.62
N PHE A 63 -0.02 2.56 -5.56
CA PHE A 63 0.92 2.38 -4.44
C PHE A 63 2.09 3.36 -4.46
N ALA A 64 2.37 4.03 -5.57
CA ALA A 64 3.32 5.14 -5.59
C ALA A 64 2.71 6.46 -5.09
N THR A 65 1.41 6.65 -5.30
CA THR A 65 0.75 7.92 -5.05
C THR A 65 0.36 8.12 -3.58
N PHE A 66 -0.19 7.07 -2.93
CA PHE A 66 -0.76 7.20 -1.60
C PHE A 66 0.24 7.12 -0.44
N PRO A 67 1.25 6.21 -0.42
CA PRO A 67 2.14 6.05 0.72
C PRO A 67 3.44 6.85 0.62
N THR A 68 3.73 7.50 -0.52
CA THR A 68 4.98 8.24 -0.70
C THR A 68 4.90 9.61 -0.04
N PRO A 69 5.76 9.93 0.95
CA PRO A 69 5.79 11.26 1.53
C PRO A 69 6.19 12.34 0.50
N ALA A 70 5.69 13.56 0.68
CA ALA A 70 5.92 14.66 -0.25
C ALA A 70 7.41 14.96 -0.50
N GLU A 71 8.25 14.81 0.52
CA GLU A 71 9.71 14.99 0.41
C GLU A 71 10.42 13.92 -0.44
N SER A 72 9.75 12.79 -0.68
CA SER A 72 10.25 11.67 -1.51
C SER A 72 9.50 11.57 -2.85
N ALA A 73 8.58 12.49 -3.12
CA ALA A 73 7.71 12.48 -4.29
C ALA A 73 8.38 12.94 -5.60
N GLY A 74 9.63 13.38 -5.55
CA GLY A 74 10.31 13.89 -6.76
C GLY A 74 9.69 15.16 -7.35
N GLY A 75 8.94 15.93 -6.55
CA GLY A 75 8.23 17.14 -6.99
C GLY A 75 6.82 16.88 -7.52
N ASP A 76 6.33 15.64 -7.49
CA ASP A 76 4.96 15.31 -7.89
C ASP A 76 3.98 15.65 -6.75
N PRO A 77 3.11 16.67 -6.90
CA PRO A 77 2.18 17.10 -5.86
C PRO A 77 1.06 16.07 -5.60
N GLY A 78 0.84 15.14 -6.53
CA GLY A 78 -0.11 14.05 -6.37
C GLY A 78 0.35 13.01 -5.34
N LYS A 79 1.66 12.85 -5.18
CA LYS A 79 2.26 11.92 -4.24
C LYS A 79 2.39 12.53 -2.87
N ARG A 80 1.61 12.06 -1.92
CA ARG A 80 1.73 12.46 -0.52
C ARG A 80 1.05 11.45 0.39
N TRP A 81 1.61 11.27 1.57
CA TRP A 81 0.91 10.63 2.67
C TRP A 81 -0.16 11.57 3.21
N ASP A 82 -1.41 11.11 3.23
CA ASP A 82 -2.55 11.85 3.74
C ASP A 82 -3.54 10.87 4.37
N ALA A 83 -3.89 11.08 5.63
CA ALA A 83 -4.72 10.15 6.39
C ALA A 83 -6.13 10.00 5.81
N ALA A 84 -6.74 11.10 5.34
CA ALA A 84 -8.08 11.06 4.76
C ALA A 84 -8.10 10.28 3.44
N ARG A 85 -7.08 10.49 2.57
CA ARG A 85 -6.91 9.73 1.33
C ARG A 85 -6.74 8.23 1.60
N ASN A 86 -5.88 7.89 2.55
CA ASN A 86 -5.62 6.49 2.91
C ASN A 86 -6.82 5.82 3.57
N ALA A 87 -7.62 6.57 4.36
CA ALA A 87 -8.87 6.06 4.91
C ALA A 87 -9.89 5.75 3.80
N ALA A 88 -10.08 6.65 2.84
CA ALA A 88 -10.95 6.45 1.69
C ALA A 88 -10.52 5.25 0.84
N LEU A 89 -9.22 5.08 0.60
CA LEU A 89 -8.67 3.92 -0.08
C LEU A 89 -8.95 2.61 0.68
N SER A 90 -8.74 2.63 1.99
CA SER A 90 -8.96 1.46 2.86
C SER A 90 -10.44 1.08 2.97
N GLU A 91 -11.35 2.05 2.90
CA GLU A 91 -12.80 1.82 2.86
C GLU A 91 -13.20 1.00 1.62
N ILE A 92 -12.66 1.35 0.46
CA ILE A 92 -12.90 0.62 -0.79
C ILE A 92 -12.37 -0.81 -0.69
N PHE A 93 -11.13 -0.99 -0.23
CA PHE A 93 -10.57 -2.33 -0.05
C PHE A 93 -11.36 -3.18 0.95
N GLY A 94 -11.79 -2.56 2.06
CA GLY A 94 -12.60 -3.25 3.07
C GLY A 94 -13.96 -3.73 2.53
N PHE A 95 -14.51 -3.02 1.54
CA PHE A 95 -15.76 -3.41 0.90
C PHE A 95 -15.59 -4.58 -0.08
N TYR A 96 -14.53 -4.57 -0.89
CA TYR A 96 -14.37 -5.55 -1.97
C TYR A 96 -13.61 -6.81 -1.56
N GLY A 97 -12.57 -6.70 -0.73
CA GLY A 97 -11.83 -7.87 -0.32
C GLY A 97 -10.55 -7.56 0.47
N LEU A 98 -10.40 -8.23 1.61
CA LEU A 98 -9.26 -8.04 2.51
C LEU A 98 -7.93 -8.50 1.91
N ALA A 99 -7.93 -9.44 0.96
CA ALA A 99 -6.71 -9.87 0.28
C ALA A 99 -6.03 -8.72 -0.47
N TYR A 100 -6.80 -7.87 -1.12
CA TYR A 100 -6.32 -6.67 -1.81
C TYR A 100 -5.85 -5.59 -0.84
N TRP A 101 -6.60 -5.41 0.27
CA TRP A 101 -6.20 -4.53 1.35
C TRP A 101 -4.89 -5.00 2.00
N TYR A 102 -4.71 -6.31 2.13
CA TYR A 102 -3.50 -6.87 2.73
C TYR A 102 -2.25 -6.52 1.91
N ALA A 103 -2.29 -6.63 0.59
CA ALA A 103 -1.18 -6.21 -0.28
C ALA A 103 -0.81 -4.73 -0.07
N TRP A 104 -1.80 -3.86 0.10
CA TRP A 104 -1.62 -2.46 0.45
C TRP A 104 -0.99 -2.29 1.85
N GLN A 105 -1.59 -2.92 2.85
CA GLN A 105 -1.22 -2.77 4.24
C GLN A 105 0.21 -3.24 4.53
N VAL A 106 0.63 -4.41 4.01
CA VAL A 106 2.01 -4.89 4.20
C VAL A 106 3.03 -4.02 3.47
N THR A 107 2.66 -3.45 2.33
CA THR A 107 3.50 -2.47 1.62
C THR A 107 3.70 -1.22 2.49
N VAL A 108 2.64 -0.68 3.07
CA VAL A 108 2.71 0.48 3.98
C VAL A 108 3.55 0.16 5.22
N LEU A 109 3.36 -1.02 5.82
CA LEU A 109 4.17 -1.45 6.96
C LEU A 109 5.66 -1.55 6.62
N GLY A 110 6.00 -2.13 5.46
CA GLY A 110 7.39 -2.23 5.02
C GLY A 110 8.02 -0.86 4.72
N LEU A 111 7.21 0.10 4.28
CA LEU A 111 7.64 1.46 4.01
C LEU A 111 7.87 2.30 5.27
N GLY A 112 7.12 2.05 6.34
CA GLY A 112 7.15 2.85 7.57
C GLY A 112 8.56 3.08 8.11
N PRO A 113 9.35 2.04 8.40
CA PRO A 113 10.73 2.19 8.87
C PRO A 113 11.63 2.95 7.89
N ILE A 114 11.42 2.76 6.58
CA ILE A 114 12.19 3.45 5.54
C ILE A 114 11.89 4.94 5.55
N TRP A 115 10.61 5.33 5.54
CA TRP A 115 10.20 6.73 5.54
C TRP A 115 10.57 7.46 6.84
N MET A 116 10.58 6.76 7.96
CA MET A 116 10.96 7.32 9.26
C MET A 116 12.49 7.39 9.46
N SER A 117 13.28 6.69 8.65
CA SER A 117 14.73 6.67 8.78
C SER A 117 15.38 7.96 8.28
N GLY A 118 16.65 8.20 8.69
CA GLY A 118 17.51 9.24 8.10
C GLY A 118 18.15 8.82 6.76
N ASN A 119 17.91 7.60 6.28
CA ASN A 119 18.60 7.05 5.12
C ASN A 119 17.99 7.51 3.79
N ARG A 120 18.52 8.59 3.23
CA ARG A 120 18.03 9.16 1.95
C ARG A 120 18.10 8.15 0.80
N ALA A 121 19.18 7.39 0.69
CA ALA A 121 19.34 6.41 -0.38
C ALA A 121 18.30 5.28 -0.32
N ALA A 122 17.90 4.85 0.89
CA ALA A 122 16.81 3.89 1.07
C ALA A 122 15.46 4.49 0.66
N LYS A 123 15.16 5.73 1.06
CA LYS A 123 13.95 6.46 0.65
C LYS A 123 13.86 6.59 -0.87
N ASP A 124 14.93 7.01 -1.52
CA ASP A 124 14.96 7.17 -2.97
C ASP A 124 14.79 5.83 -3.71
N ARG A 125 15.32 4.73 -3.17
CA ARG A 125 15.09 3.38 -3.71
C ARG A 125 13.63 2.94 -3.54
N ALA A 126 13.05 3.17 -2.36
CA ALA A 126 11.66 2.83 -2.10
C ALA A 126 10.70 3.60 -3.02
N ALA A 127 10.94 4.91 -3.21
CA ALA A 127 10.13 5.72 -4.12
C ALA A 127 10.19 5.18 -5.56
N ARG A 128 11.38 4.85 -6.07
CA ARG A 128 11.53 4.25 -7.40
C ARG A 128 10.86 2.88 -7.51
N LEU A 129 11.02 2.03 -6.48
CA LEU A 129 10.38 0.72 -6.47
C LEU A 129 8.85 0.84 -6.60
N LEU A 130 8.25 1.77 -5.86
CA LEU A 130 6.81 2.02 -5.94
C LEU A 130 6.39 2.59 -7.31
N ASP A 131 7.20 3.48 -7.91
CA ASP A 131 6.96 4.01 -9.25
C ASP A 131 7.00 2.92 -10.33
N ASP A 132 7.84 1.91 -10.11
CA ASP A 132 7.94 0.73 -10.99
C ASP A 132 6.85 -0.32 -10.71
N GLY A 133 5.96 -0.06 -9.76
CA GLY A 133 4.86 -0.95 -9.37
C GLY A 133 5.28 -2.07 -8.43
N GLY A 134 6.41 -1.91 -7.74
CA GLY A 134 6.84 -2.84 -6.71
C GLY A 134 5.98 -2.76 -5.45
N VAL A 135 6.04 -3.84 -4.67
CA VAL A 135 5.42 -3.98 -3.36
C VAL A 135 6.49 -4.26 -2.32
N LEU A 136 6.20 -3.96 -1.07
CA LEU A 136 7.06 -4.29 0.05
C LEU A 136 6.37 -5.31 0.96
N ALA A 137 7.19 -6.04 1.69
CA ALA A 137 6.73 -6.90 2.76
C ALA A 137 7.31 -6.42 4.09
N PHE A 138 6.67 -6.80 5.18
CA PHE A 138 7.11 -6.51 6.53
C PHE A 138 7.30 -7.84 7.26
N GLY A 139 8.55 -8.19 7.55
CA GLY A 139 8.93 -9.40 8.27
C GLY A 139 9.59 -9.00 9.59
N LEU A 140 8.81 -8.96 10.67
CA LEU A 140 9.30 -8.59 11.99
C LEU A 140 9.37 -9.79 12.93
N SER A 141 8.35 -10.67 12.86
CA SER A 141 8.26 -11.82 13.74
C SER A 141 9.21 -12.92 13.30
N GLU A 142 9.81 -13.59 14.27
CA GLU A 142 10.63 -14.78 14.09
C GLU A 142 9.87 -16.00 14.60
N ARG A 143 10.38 -17.18 14.30
CA ARG A 143 9.74 -18.43 14.74
C ARG A 143 9.64 -18.53 16.25
N GLU A 144 10.69 -18.09 16.96
CA GLU A 144 10.81 -18.17 18.43
C GLU A 144 10.43 -16.85 19.12
N HIS A 145 10.28 -15.74 18.34
CA HIS A 145 9.96 -14.42 18.84
C HIS A 145 8.78 -13.80 18.08
N GLY A 146 7.72 -13.46 18.80
CA GLY A 146 6.50 -12.84 18.26
C GLY A 146 6.29 -11.43 18.82
N ALA A 147 5.56 -11.33 19.91
CA ALA A 147 5.24 -10.04 20.54
C ALA A 147 6.45 -9.38 21.24
N ASP A 148 7.48 -10.13 21.52
CA ASP A 148 8.74 -9.71 22.14
C ASP A 148 9.76 -9.18 21.11
N VAL A 149 9.32 -8.28 20.25
CA VAL A 149 10.06 -7.75 19.09
C VAL A 149 11.44 -7.19 19.40
N TYR A 150 11.73 -6.84 20.65
CA TYR A 150 13.05 -6.38 21.11
C TYR A 150 14.02 -7.53 21.40
N SER A 151 13.56 -8.77 21.33
CA SER A 151 14.35 -9.98 21.60
C SER A 151 14.71 -10.75 20.32
N THR A 152 14.57 -10.13 19.16
CA THR A 152 14.85 -10.78 17.88
C THR A 152 16.31 -11.19 17.75
N ASP A 153 16.53 -12.41 17.26
CA ASP A 153 17.85 -13.03 17.07
C ASP A 153 18.36 -12.92 15.62
N THR A 154 17.50 -12.46 14.69
CA THR A 154 17.88 -12.31 13.27
C THR A 154 18.98 -11.29 13.11
N LEU A 155 20.11 -11.75 12.58
CA LEU A 155 21.24 -10.90 12.23
C LEU A 155 21.30 -10.71 10.71
N LEU A 156 21.36 -9.46 10.28
CA LEU A 156 21.68 -9.12 8.90
C LEU A 156 23.18 -8.87 8.80
N PRO A 157 23.98 -9.81 8.25
CA PRO A 157 25.41 -9.57 8.08
C PRO A 157 25.62 -8.40 7.10
N PRO A 158 26.60 -7.53 7.34
CA PRO A 158 26.93 -6.49 6.37
C PRO A 158 27.37 -7.12 5.05
N PRO A 159 27.07 -6.47 3.90
CA PRO A 159 27.56 -6.92 2.62
C PRO A 159 29.10 -7.11 2.63
N PRO A 160 29.65 -8.08 1.89
CA PRO A 160 31.09 -8.28 1.80
C PRO A 160 31.81 -6.96 1.46
N GLY A 161 32.80 -6.57 2.29
CA GLY A 161 33.58 -5.35 2.10
C GLY A 161 33.03 -4.10 2.80
N VAL A 162 31.91 -4.18 3.51
CA VAL A 162 31.41 -3.09 4.36
C VAL A 162 31.74 -3.39 5.81
N VAL A 163 32.73 -2.66 6.36
CA VAL A 163 33.00 -2.61 7.81
C VAL A 163 32.09 -1.50 8.37
N GLY A 164 30.88 -1.87 8.80
CA GLY A 164 29.95 -0.94 9.42
C GLY A 164 29.59 -1.38 10.83
N VAL A 165 29.72 -0.49 11.76
CA VAL A 165 29.19 -0.67 13.12
C VAL A 165 27.70 -0.36 13.08
N CYS A 166 26.85 -1.36 13.28
CA CYS A 166 25.46 -1.13 13.68
C CYS A 166 25.49 -0.73 15.15
N SER A 167 25.27 0.53 15.43
CA SER A 167 24.96 1.05 16.77
C SER A 167 23.50 1.46 16.80
#